data_3bf2d87eaec67b607096122488b0c9cf
#
_entry.id   3bf2d87eaec67b607096122488b0c9cf
#
_cell.length_a   1.000
_cell.length_b   1.000
_cell.length_c   1.000
_cell.angle_alpha   90.00
_cell.angle_beta   90.00
_cell.angle_gamma   90.00
#
_symmetry.space_group_name_H-M   'P 1'
#
loop_
_entity.id
_entity.type
_entity.pdbx_description
1 polymer ?
#
loop_
_entity_poly.entity_id
_entity_poly.type
_entity_poly.pdbx_seq_one_letter_code
_entity_poly.pdbx_strand_id
1 'polypeptide(L)'
;MKILFTLCGRAGSKGVKGKNARDFLDVPLVWYSMANIALYMERYGAADDIKVVLNTDSEPLKDLVRRVKDVPVTIIHREEHLAGDRVPKVAVILDSLIKAEEAFARKFDMVVDLDITSPLRTVQDVKNAIERKQQRPEVEVVYSVAPSRRNPYFNMVKEENGFFCKAIPSNFTTRQEAPVFYDMNASIYAYSPDALRNKEHSTFFNSNCDAVVMKDTGILDIDSEEDYELMQVIAKYLYENEGSFKETFTKANSWK
;
A
#
# COMPACT_ATOMS: atom_id res chain seq x y z
N MET A 1 3.78 -5.39 -20.27
CA MET A 1 3.02 -6.34 -19.42
C MET A 1 1.58 -5.89 -19.25
N LYS A 2 0.71 -6.81 -18.79
CA LYS A 2 -0.67 -6.51 -18.39
C LYS A 2 -0.70 -6.33 -16.89
N ILE A 3 -0.77 -5.09 -16.42
CA ILE A 3 -0.73 -4.74 -14.99
C ILE A 3 -2.12 -4.31 -14.53
N LEU A 4 -2.58 -4.90 -13.43
CA LEU A 4 -3.77 -4.47 -12.72
C LEU A 4 -3.35 -3.68 -11.47
N PHE A 5 -3.66 -2.39 -11.41
CA PHE A 5 -3.61 -1.65 -10.15
C PHE A 5 -4.92 -1.81 -9.38
N THR A 6 -4.82 -2.10 -8.10
CA THR A 6 -5.97 -2.18 -7.20
C THR A 6 -5.91 -1.08 -6.13
N LEU A 7 -7.04 -0.46 -5.90
CA LEU A 7 -7.31 0.43 -4.78
C LEU A 7 -8.45 -0.20 -3.96
N CYS A 8 -8.22 -0.44 -2.68
CA CYS A 8 -9.18 -1.12 -1.83
C CYS A 8 -9.56 -0.22 -0.64
N GLY A 9 -10.80 0.27 -0.62
CA GLY A 9 -11.30 1.13 0.46
C GLY A 9 -12.73 0.77 0.84
N ARG A 10 -12.99 0.44 2.12
CA ARG A 10 -14.35 0.20 2.63
C ARG A 10 -14.98 1.46 3.22
N ALA A 11 -16.30 1.50 3.30
CA ALA A 11 -17.06 2.61 3.90
C ALA A 11 -16.82 2.71 5.42
N GLY A 12 -16.79 1.57 6.11
CA GLY A 12 -16.63 1.49 7.56
C GLY A 12 -15.17 1.50 8.00
N SER A 13 -14.73 2.57 8.66
CA SER A 13 -13.40 2.65 9.30
C SER A 13 -13.59 2.96 10.78
N LYS A 14 -13.01 2.12 11.69
CA LYS A 14 -13.16 2.28 13.14
C LYS A 14 -12.26 3.35 13.73
N GLY A 15 -11.00 3.41 13.31
CA GLY A 15 -10.02 4.36 13.85
C GLY A 15 -10.29 5.79 13.38
N VAL A 16 -10.36 6.01 12.08
CA VAL A 16 -10.64 7.31 11.46
C VAL A 16 -11.91 7.20 10.63
N LYS A 17 -12.97 7.91 11.02
CA LYS A 17 -14.27 7.85 10.34
C LYS A 17 -14.17 8.32 8.89
N GLY A 18 -14.63 7.47 7.96
CA GLY A 18 -14.60 7.77 6.53
C GLY A 18 -13.19 7.93 5.95
N LYS A 19 -12.17 7.37 6.59
CA LYS A 19 -10.73 7.50 6.31
C LYS A 19 -10.40 7.57 4.82
N ASN A 20 -10.88 6.62 4.03
CA ASN A 20 -10.52 6.50 2.62
C ASN A 20 -11.05 7.64 1.71
N ALA A 21 -12.11 8.33 2.16
CA ALA A 21 -12.72 9.44 1.43
C ALA A 21 -12.41 10.82 2.05
N ARG A 22 -11.59 10.86 3.09
CA ARG A 22 -11.21 12.09 3.79
C ARG A 22 -10.17 12.88 3.00
N ASP A 23 -10.16 14.20 3.21
CA ASP A 23 -9.12 15.06 2.65
C ASP A 23 -7.85 14.99 3.51
N PHE A 24 -6.71 14.83 2.87
CA PHE A 24 -5.38 14.89 3.45
C PHE A 24 -4.65 16.10 2.85
N LEU A 25 -4.35 17.12 3.67
CA LEU A 25 -3.86 18.42 3.21
C LEU A 25 -4.77 19.03 2.09
N ASP A 26 -6.07 19.06 2.36
CA ASP A 26 -7.10 19.58 1.45
C ASP A 26 -7.23 18.84 0.10
N VAL A 27 -6.64 17.67 -0.05
CA VAL A 27 -6.73 16.80 -1.24
C VAL A 27 -7.30 15.45 -0.81
N PRO A 28 -8.31 14.89 -1.51
CA PRO A 28 -8.84 13.58 -1.17
C PRO A 28 -7.74 12.52 -1.06
N LEU A 29 -7.72 11.78 0.06
CA LEU A 29 -6.66 10.84 0.39
C LEU A 29 -6.42 9.80 -0.73
N VAL A 30 -7.49 9.29 -1.34
CA VAL A 30 -7.39 8.33 -2.46
C VAL A 30 -6.65 8.90 -3.67
N TRP A 31 -6.67 10.23 -3.87
CA TRP A 31 -6.02 10.85 -5.03
C TRP A 31 -4.50 10.76 -4.97
N TYR A 32 -3.89 10.61 -3.80
CA TYR A 32 -2.44 10.38 -3.69
C TYR A 32 -2.03 9.03 -4.31
N SER A 33 -2.81 7.98 -4.06
CA SER A 33 -2.58 6.68 -4.71
C SER A 33 -2.83 6.76 -6.21
N MET A 34 -3.90 7.44 -6.64
CA MET A 34 -4.19 7.67 -8.06
C MET A 34 -3.11 8.52 -8.74
N ALA A 35 -2.55 9.53 -8.05
CA ALA A 35 -1.47 10.36 -8.57
C ALA A 35 -0.20 9.53 -8.86
N ASN A 36 0.16 8.61 -7.97
CA ASN A 36 1.26 7.69 -8.22
C ASN A 36 1.01 6.78 -9.42
N ILE A 37 -0.25 6.30 -9.60
CA ILE A 37 -0.61 5.52 -10.80
C ILE A 37 -0.50 6.37 -12.06
N ALA A 38 -1.04 7.61 -12.05
CA ALA A 38 -0.95 8.52 -13.19
C ALA A 38 0.51 8.79 -13.59
N LEU A 39 1.34 9.15 -12.61
CA LEU A 39 2.76 9.41 -12.83
C LEU A 39 3.51 8.16 -13.33
N TYR A 40 3.15 6.97 -12.85
CA TYR A 40 3.71 5.72 -13.36
C TYR A 40 3.32 5.49 -14.82
N MET A 41 2.04 5.65 -15.15
CA MET A 41 1.55 5.51 -16.53
C MET A 41 2.25 6.50 -17.47
N GLU A 42 2.40 7.75 -17.06
CA GLU A 42 3.04 8.81 -17.87
C GLU A 42 4.52 8.54 -18.15
N ARG A 43 5.26 8.01 -17.17
CA ARG A 43 6.72 7.91 -17.26
C ARG A 43 7.25 6.55 -17.62
N TYR A 44 6.61 5.52 -17.14
CA TYR A 44 7.13 4.15 -17.19
C TYR A 44 6.17 3.18 -17.86
N GLY A 45 4.88 3.52 -17.93
CA GLY A 45 3.82 2.64 -18.39
C GLY A 45 3.66 2.53 -19.91
N ALA A 46 4.48 3.19 -20.73
CA ALA A 46 4.29 3.26 -22.20
C ALA A 46 4.29 1.89 -22.90
N ALA A 47 4.98 0.89 -22.33
CA ALA A 47 5.04 -0.48 -22.85
C ALA A 47 4.05 -1.44 -22.14
N ASP A 48 3.30 -0.95 -21.17
CA ASP A 48 2.41 -1.73 -20.33
C ASP A 48 0.94 -1.49 -20.70
N ASP A 49 0.15 -2.55 -20.60
CA ASP A 49 -1.30 -2.46 -20.70
C ASP A 49 -1.86 -2.42 -19.27
N ILE A 50 -2.15 -1.20 -18.79
CA ILE A 50 -2.50 -0.92 -17.40
C ILE A 50 -4.02 -0.78 -17.28
N LYS A 51 -4.59 -1.46 -16.28
CA LYS A 51 -5.96 -1.25 -15.82
C LYS A 51 -5.94 -0.91 -14.33
N VAL A 52 -6.89 -0.08 -13.93
CA VAL A 52 -7.04 0.35 -12.54
C VAL A 52 -8.45 0.02 -12.07
N VAL A 53 -8.55 -0.59 -10.90
CA VAL A 53 -9.85 -0.88 -10.27
C VAL A 53 -9.91 -0.33 -8.85
N LEU A 54 -11.10 0.11 -8.45
CA LEU A 54 -11.42 0.45 -7.08
C LEU A 54 -12.44 -0.56 -6.55
N ASN A 55 -12.07 -1.32 -5.53
CA ASN A 55 -12.97 -2.23 -4.83
C ASN A 55 -13.50 -1.55 -3.57
N THR A 56 -14.80 -1.18 -3.58
CA THR A 56 -15.40 -0.40 -2.50
C THR A 56 -16.92 -0.56 -2.38
N ASP A 57 -17.42 -0.42 -1.17
CA ASP A 57 -18.82 -0.23 -0.79
C ASP A 57 -19.15 1.25 -0.46
N SER A 58 -18.17 2.17 -0.54
CA SER A 58 -18.30 3.58 -0.18
C SER A 58 -18.72 4.45 -1.37
N GLU A 59 -19.94 5.00 -1.37
CA GLU A 59 -20.37 5.95 -2.41
C GLU A 59 -19.50 7.22 -2.46
N PRO A 60 -19.14 7.88 -1.31
CA PRO A 60 -18.24 9.02 -1.37
C PRO A 60 -16.91 8.71 -2.06
N LEU A 61 -16.33 7.52 -1.82
CA LEU A 61 -15.08 7.11 -2.44
C LEU A 61 -15.22 6.90 -3.96
N LYS A 62 -16.34 6.32 -4.41
CA LYS A 62 -16.67 6.18 -5.83
C LYS A 62 -16.75 7.54 -6.52
N ASP A 63 -17.40 8.52 -5.88
CA ASP A 63 -17.56 9.86 -6.44
C ASP A 63 -16.24 10.60 -6.56
N LEU A 64 -15.35 10.49 -5.56
CA LEU A 64 -14.02 11.07 -5.61
C LEU A 64 -13.19 10.51 -6.77
N VAL A 65 -13.23 9.20 -6.97
CA VAL A 65 -12.47 8.54 -8.04
C VAL A 65 -13.01 8.91 -9.43
N ARG A 66 -14.34 9.05 -9.60
CA ARG A 66 -14.96 9.45 -10.86
C ARG A 66 -14.59 10.86 -11.32
N ARG A 67 -14.18 11.75 -10.41
CA ARG A 67 -13.75 13.12 -10.76
C ARG A 67 -12.43 13.14 -11.52
N VAL A 68 -11.56 12.16 -11.28
CA VAL A 68 -10.23 12.09 -11.93
C VAL A 68 -10.38 11.45 -13.32
N LYS A 69 -10.02 12.19 -14.37
CA LYS A 69 -10.13 11.71 -15.75
C LYS A 69 -8.83 11.14 -16.29
N ASP A 70 -7.70 11.53 -15.74
CA ASP A 70 -6.37 11.07 -16.16
C ASP A 70 -6.12 9.59 -15.88
N VAL A 71 -6.83 9.02 -14.91
CA VAL A 71 -6.74 7.61 -14.52
C VAL A 71 -8.11 6.97 -14.65
N PRO A 72 -8.41 6.28 -15.76
CA PRO A 72 -9.65 5.53 -15.91
C PRO A 72 -9.72 4.40 -14.88
N VAL A 73 -10.64 4.51 -13.93
CA VAL A 73 -10.84 3.52 -12.85
C VAL A 73 -12.16 2.79 -13.06
N THR A 74 -12.11 1.46 -13.10
CA THR A 74 -13.30 0.61 -13.06
C THR A 74 -13.69 0.34 -11.60
N ILE A 75 -14.92 0.67 -11.25
CA ILE A 75 -15.43 0.46 -9.89
C ILE A 75 -15.96 -0.96 -9.76
N ILE A 76 -15.43 -1.69 -8.80
CA ILE A 76 -15.88 -3.02 -8.38
C ILE A 76 -16.67 -2.85 -7.08
N HIS A 77 -17.91 -3.30 -7.08
CA HIS A 77 -18.70 -3.31 -5.86
C HIS A 77 -18.13 -4.33 -4.87
N ARG A 78 -17.82 -3.87 -3.65
CA ARG A 78 -17.38 -4.74 -2.57
C ARG A 78 -18.57 -5.44 -1.96
N GLU A 79 -18.56 -6.75 -1.99
CA GLU A 79 -19.58 -7.57 -1.36
C GLU A 79 -19.55 -7.43 0.17
N GLU A 80 -20.70 -7.55 0.82
CA GLU A 80 -20.84 -7.38 2.26
C GLU A 80 -19.91 -8.29 3.06
N HIS A 81 -19.74 -9.55 2.63
CA HIS A 81 -18.85 -10.51 3.29
C HIS A 81 -17.36 -10.12 3.21
N LEU A 82 -16.98 -9.21 2.29
CA LEU A 82 -15.62 -8.66 2.14
C LEU A 82 -15.44 -7.28 2.82
N ALA A 83 -16.51 -6.72 3.41
CA ALA A 83 -16.48 -5.41 4.05
C ALA A 83 -16.20 -5.48 5.58
N GLY A 84 -16.14 -6.68 6.15
CA GLY A 84 -15.93 -6.90 7.58
C GLY A 84 -14.52 -6.52 8.07
N ASP A 85 -14.41 -6.18 9.37
CA ASP A 85 -13.14 -5.80 10.01
C ASP A 85 -12.08 -6.90 10.05
N ARG A 86 -12.50 -8.15 9.99
CA ARG A 86 -11.61 -9.33 10.07
C ARG A 86 -11.29 -9.94 8.71
N VAL A 87 -11.75 -9.30 7.63
CA VAL A 87 -11.49 -9.80 6.28
C VAL A 87 -10.05 -9.45 5.89
N PRO A 88 -9.22 -10.44 5.55
CA PRO A 88 -7.88 -10.17 5.06
C PRO A 88 -7.92 -9.34 3.78
N LYS A 89 -7.09 -8.30 3.68
CA LYS A 89 -7.02 -7.44 2.48
C LYS A 89 -6.75 -8.24 1.21
N VAL A 90 -5.97 -9.31 1.32
CA VAL A 90 -5.67 -10.25 0.22
C VAL A 90 -6.93 -10.82 -0.42
N ALA A 91 -7.97 -11.15 0.36
CA ALA A 91 -9.23 -11.65 -0.17
C ALA A 91 -9.95 -10.60 -1.04
N VAL A 92 -9.86 -9.32 -0.65
CA VAL A 92 -10.43 -8.20 -1.41
C VAL A 92 -9.64 -7.96 -2.71
N ILE A 93 -8.31 -8.10 -2.66
CA ILE A 93 -7.45 -7.97 -3.84
C ILE A 93 -7.72 -9.13 -4.81
N LEU A 94 -7.91 -10.34 -4.32
CA LEU A 94 -8.30 -11.50 -5.15
C LEU A 94 -9.66 -11.28 -5.82
N ASP A 95 -10.68 -10.82 -5.08
CA ASP A 95 -11.98 -10.46 -5.65
C ASP A 95 -11.83 -9.39 -6.74
N SER A 96 -10.98 -8.40 -6.50
CA SER A 96 -10.67 -7.35 -7.47
C SER A 96 -10.04 -7.90 -8.74
N LEU A 97 -9.10 -8.85 -8.61
CA LEU A 97 -8.47 -9.52 -9.75
C LEU A 97 -9.49 -10.31 -10.56
N ILE A 98 -10.30 -11.15 -9.90
CA ILE A 98 -11.30 -12.01 -10.58
C ILE A 98 -12.30 -11.15 -11.35
N LYS A 99 -12.90 -10.16 -10.69
CA LYS A 99 -13.89 -9.27 -11.32
C LYS A 99 -13.29 -8.38 -12.43
N ALA A 100 -12.02 -7.97 -12.28
CA ALA A 100 -11.32 -7.24 -13.32
C ALA A 100 -11.04 -8.12 -14.55
N GLU A 101 -10.64 -9.38 -14.37
CA GLU A 101 -10.44 -10.32 -15.47
C GLU A 101 -11.73 -10.58 -16.26
N GLU A 102 -12.86 -10.69 -15.56
CA GLU A 102 -14.19 -10.81 -16.18
C GLU A 102 -14.56 -9.52 -16.94
N ALA A 103 -14.45 -8.36 -16.30
CA ALA A 103 -14.83 -7.08 -16.88
C ALA A 103 -14.00 -6.71 -18.13
N PHE A 104 -12.72 -7.06 -18.14
CA PHE A 104 -11.80 -6.75 -19.24
C PHE A 104 -11.60 -7.94 -20.20
N ALA A 105 -12.23 -9.09 -19.95
CA ALA A 105 -12.12 -10.33 -20.73
C ALA A 105 -10.65 -10.74 -20.99
N ARG A 106 -9.79 -10.67 -19.96
CA ARG A 106 -8.36 -10.98 -20.05
C ARG A 106 -7.70 -11.36 -18.72
N LYS A 107 -6.53 -11.99 -18.81
CA LYS A 107 -5.65 -12.23 -17.66
C LYS A 107 -4.64 -11.12 -17.49
N PHE A 108 -4.19 -10.91 -16.24
CA PHE A 108 -3.12 -9.99 -15.90
C PHE A 108 -1.83 -10.75 -15.56
N ASP A 109 -0.69 -10.09 -15.82
CA ASP A 109 0.64 -10.63 -15.52
C ASP A 109 1.08 -10.26 -14.09
N MET A 110 0.55 -9.16 -13.55
CA MET A 110 0.86 -8.63 -12.22
C MET A 110 -0.33 -7.87 -11.64
N VAL A 111 -0.52 -7.98 -10.31
CA VAL A 111 -1.46 -7.14 -9.54
C VAL A 111 -0.65 -6.24 -8.62
N VAL A 112 -0.85 -4.93 -8.71
CA VAL A 112 -0.18 -3.94 -7.85
C VAL A 112 -1.22 -3.25 -6.99
N ASP A 113 -1.21 -3.55 -5.69
CA ASP A 113 -2.10 -2.90 -4.74
C ASP A 113 -1.41 -1.69 -4.10
N LEU A 114 -2.06 -0.54 -4.16
CA LEU A 114 -1.62 0.68 -3.48
C LEU A 114 -2.60 1.02 -2.35
N ASP A 115 -2.09 0.99 -1.11
CA ASP A 115 -2.94 1.34 0.03
C ASP A 115 -3.33 2.82 -0.01
N ILE A 116 -4.62 3.09 0.21
CA ILE A 116 -5.14 4.46 0.26
C ILE A 116 -4.65 5.20 1.49
N THR A 117 -4.45 4.47 2.60
CA THR A 117 -4.11 5.04 3.91
C THR A 117 -2.62 5.27 4.11
N SER A 118 -1.81 4.99 3.09
CA SER A 118 -0.36 5.26 3.06
C SER A 118 -0.03 6.27 1.95
N PRO A 119 -0.35 7.57 2.11
CA PRO A 119 -0.19 8.58 1.06
C PRO A 119 1.26 8.97 0.79
N LEU A 120 2.18 8.73 1.75
CA LEU A 120 3.57 9.14 1.67
C LEU A 120 4.41 8.10 0.93
N ARG A 121 4.16 7.98 -0.38
CA ARG A 121 4.96 7.20 -1.33
C ARG A 121 5.27 8.02 -2.55
N THR A 122 6.29 7.64 -3.29
CA THR A 122 6.70 8.27 -4.53
C THR A 122 6.40 7.36 -5.73
N VAL A 123 6.33 7.93 -6.92
CA VAL A 123 6.22 7.12 -8.15
C VAL A 123 7.41 6.18 -8.33
N GLN A 124 8.59 6.58 -7.83
CA GLN A 124 9.79 5.73 -7.88
C GLN A 124 9.64 4.48 -7.00
N ASP A 125 8.97 4.58 -5.84
CA ASP A 125 8.70 3.42 -4.99
C ASP A 125 7.79 2.41 -5.70
N VAL A 126 6.77 2.90 -6.40
CA VAL A 126 5.87 2.06 -7.22
C VAL A 126 6.65 1.36 -8.33
N LYS A 127 7.49 2.13 -9.07
CA LYS A 127 8.37 1.58 -10.11
C LYS A 127 9.29 0.49 -9.56
N ASN A 128 9.95 0.77 -8.44
CA ASN A 128 10.87 -0.18 -7.82
C ASN A 128 10.19 -1.50 -7.45
N ALA A 129 8.95 -1.45 -6.92
CA ALA A 129 8.20 -2.64 -6.57
C ALA A 129 7.83 -3.47 -7.82
N ILE A 130 7.40 -2.82 -8.90
CA ILE A 130 7.07 -3.47 -10.17
C ILE A 130 8.33 -4.09 -10.80
N GLU A 131 9.41 -3.34 -10.91
CA GLU A 131 10.68 -3.83 -11.48
C GLU A 131 11.26 -4.98 -10.66
N ARG A 132 11.20 -4.88 -9.31
CA ARG A 132 11.68 -5.96 -8.44
C ARG A 132 10.89 -7.24 -8.64
N LYS A 133 9.57 -7.14 -8.79
CA LYS A 133 8.70 -8.28 -9.08
C LYS A 133 8.98 -8.88 -10.46
N GLN A 134 9.28 -8.06 -11.47
CA GLN A 134 9.68 -8.52 -12.80
C GLN A 134 11.02 -9.27 -12.78
N GLN A 135 12.00 -8.75 -12.02
CA GLN A 135 13.32 -9.36 -11.88
C GLN A 135 13.32 -10.68 -11.09
N ARG A 136 12.30 -10.87 -10.26
CA ARG A 136 12.13 -12.02 -9.38
C ARG A 136 10.79 -12.72 -9.62
N PRO A 137 10.60 -13.32 -10.83
CA PRO A 137 9.32 -13.97 -11.16
C PRO A 137 8.95 -15.13 -10.22
N GLU A 138 9.94 -15.74 -9.58
CA GLU A 138 9.78 -16.84 -8.63
C GLU A 138 9.16 -16.42 -7.29
N VAL A 139 9.21 -15.12 -6.93
CA VAL A 139 8.55 -14.65 -5.69
C VAL A 139 7.06 -14.42 -5.92
N GLU A 140 6.26 -14.74 -4.93
CA GLU A 140 4.81 -14.61 -4.99
C GLU A 140 4.34 -13.17 -4.81
N VAL A 141 5.05 -12.42 -3.94
CA VAL A 141 4.78 -11.02 -3.69
C VAL A 141 6.08 -10.25 -3.42
N VAL A 142 6.14 -9.04 -3.95
CA VAL A 142 7.08 -7.99 -3.53
C VAL A 142 6.29 -6.94 -2.78
N TYR A 143 6.67 -6.64 -1.54
CA TYR A 143 6.03 -5.60 -0.74
C TYR A 143 7.00 -4.51 -0.31
N SER A 144 6.45 -3.38 0.08
CA SER A 144 7.25 -2.27 0.57
C SER A 144 7.52 -2.37 2.07
N VAL A 145 8.73 -1.96 2.46
CA VAL A 145 9.20 -1.91 3.84
C VAL A 145 9.94 -0.61 4.12
N ALA A 146 10.04 -0.24 5.38
CA ALA A 146 10.93 0.83 5.85
C ALA A 146 11.98 0.27 6.82
N PRO A 147 13.18 0.91 6.94
CA PRO A 147 14.15 0.52 7.95
C PRO A 147 13.55 0.60 9.35
N SER A 148 13.61 -0.50 10.11
CA SER A 148 13.02 -0.52 11.45
C SER A 148 13.84 0.33 12.44
N ARG A 149 13.14 1.18 13.18
CA ARG A 149 13.73 1.97 14.26
C ARG A 149 13.99 1.15 15.51
N ARG A 150 13.35 0.00 15.62
CA ARG A 150 13.42 -0.91 16.75
C ARG A 150 13.93 -2.26 16.30
N ASN A 151 14.48 -3.04 17.26
CA ASN A 151 15.08 -4.32 16.95
C ASN A 151 14.73 -5.33 18.05
N PRO A 152 14.13 -6.48 17.72
CA PRO A 152 13.70 -7.46 18.72
C PRO A 152 14.86 -8.08 19.51
N TYR A 153 16.07 -8.08 18.95
CA TYR A 153 17.28 -8.54 19.64
C TYR A 153 17.95 -7.47 20.50
N PHE A 154 17.57 -6.19 20.37
CA PHE A 154 18.29 -5.11 21.03
C PHE A 154 17.42 -4.23 21.92
N ASN A 155 16.39 -3.57 21.38
CA ASN A 155 15.61 -2.54 22.09
C ASN A 155 14.09 -2.71 22.03
N MET A 156 13.61 -3.90 21.67
CA MET A 156 12.24 -4.32 21.89
C MET A 156 12.16 -5.29 23.05
N VAL A 157 11.16 -5.11 23.90
CA VAL A 157 10.94 -5.96 25.08
C VAL A 157 9.54 -6.56 25.07
N LYS A 158 9.40 -7.71 25.72
CA LYS A 158 8.13 -8.36 26.04
C LYS A 158 8.00 -8.54 27.54
N GLU A 159 6.76 -8.57 28.03
CA GLU A 159 6.50 -8.98 29.39
C GLU A 159 6.37 -10.50 29.47
N GLU A 160 7.07 -11.11 30.43
CA GLU A 160 7.05 -12.55 30.69
C GLU A 160 7.19 -12.80 32.18
N ASN A 161 6.20 -13.47 32.81
CA ASN A 161 6.17 -13.76 34.26
C ASN A 161 6.31 -12.51 35.16
N GLY A 162 5.75 -11.36 34.77
CA GLY A 162 5.81 -10.10 35.52
C GLY A 162 7.12 -9.33 35.38
N PHE A 163 8.02 -9.74 34.50
CA PHE A 163 9.28 -9.06 34.20
C PHE A 163 9.38 -8.70 32.70
N PHE A 164 10.09 -7.60 32.42
CA PHE A 164 10.38 -7.23 31.04
C PHE A 164 11.74 -7.81 30.61
N CYS A 165 11.75 -8.50 29.46
CA CYS A 165 12.96 -9.06 28.86
C CYS A 165 13.01 -8.72 27.37
N LYS A 166 14.20 -8.86 26.72
CA LYS A 166 14.32 -8.68 25.26
C LYS A 166 13.31 -9.55 24.53
N ALA A 167 12.68 -9.02 23.46
CA ALA A 167 11.68 -9.76 22.68
C ALA A 167 12.25 -11.07 22.12
N ILE A 168 13.49 -11.04 21.65
CA ILE A 168 14.28 -12.22 21.27
C ILE A 168 15.57 -12.22 22.11
N PRO A 169 15.88 -13.30 22.84
CA PRO A 169 17.12 -13.39 23.63
C PRO A 169 18.37 -13.19 22.77
N SER A 170 19.29 -12.36 23.23
CA SER A 170 20.55 -12.09 22.53
C SER A 170 21.61 -11.53 23.48
N ASN A 171 22.87 -11.66 23.12
CA ASN A 171 24.02 -11.08 23.78
C ASN A 171 24.47 -9.75 23.15
N PHE A 172 23.74 -9.22 22.18
CA PHE A 172 24.08 -7.94 21.54
C PHE A 172 24.01 -6.79 22.54
N THR A 173 25.08 -5.99 22.56
CA THR A 173 25.24 -4.82 23.44
C THR A 173 25.04 -3.51 22.69
N THR A 174 25.21 -3.55 21.35
CA THR A 174 25.01 -2.39 20.47
C THR A 174 24.04 -2.72 19.34
N ARG A 175 23.43 -1.68 18.75
CA ARG A 175 22.53 -1.86 17.60
C ARG A 175 23.27 -2.41 16.37
N GLN A 176 24.54 -2.05 16.20
CA GLN A 176 25.35 -2.43 15.06
C GLN A 176 25.68 -3.91 15.00
N GLU A 177 25.65 -4.60 16.13
CA GLU A 177 25.88 -6.05 16.24
C GLU A 177 24.61 -6.86 15.88
N ALA A 178 23.43 -6.25 16.03
CA ALA A 178 22.18 -6.92 15.79
C ALA A 178 21.85 -6.98 14.29
N PRO A 179 21.17 -8.05 13.81
CA PRO A 179 20.68 -8.12 12.44
C PRO A 179 19.81 -6.93 12.08
N VAL A 180 19.83 -6.51 10.81
CA VAL A 180 18.96 -5.45 10.30
C VAL A 180 17.53 -5.96 10.22
N PHE A 181 16.59 -5.13 10.67
CA PHE A 181 15.15 -5.38 10.58
C PHE A 181 14.47 -4.30 9.77
N TYR A 182 13.33 -4.66 9.20
CA TYR A 182 12.48 -3.77 8.44
C TYR A 182 11.05 -3.88 8.96
N ASP A 183 10.36 -2.75 8.99
CA ASP A 183 8.93 -2.68 9.26
C ASP A 183 8.16 -2.70 7.94
N MET A 184 7.12 -3.52 7.86
CA MET A 184 6.19 -3.45 6.75
C MET A 184 5.37 -2.17 6.85
N ASN A 185 5.38 -1.37 5.78
CA ASN A 185 4.69 -0.08 5.77
C ASN A 185 3.36 -0.09 5.02
N ALA A 186 2.85 -1.28 4.72
CA ALA A 186 1.55 -1.52 4.08
C ALA A 186 1.25 -0.68 2.82
N SER A 187 2.27 -0.09 2.19
CA SER A 187 2.08 0.92 1.16
C SER A 187 1.90 0.35 -0.25
N ILE A 188 2.76 -0.61 -0.64
CA ILE A 188 2.79 -1.19 -1.99
C ILE A 188 2.93 -2.69 -1.90
N TYR A 189 2.13 -3.41 -2.69
CA TYR A 189 2.24 -4.86 -2.87
C TYR A 189 2.14 -5.20 -4.35
N ALA A 190 3.13 -5.90 -4.90
CA ALA A 190 3.12 -6.40 -6.27
C ALA A 190 3.05 -7.95 -6.24
N TYR A 191 1.90 -8.48 -6.62
CA TYR A 191 1.58 -9.92 -6.54
C TYR A 191 1.69 -10.61 -7.88
N SER A 192 2.08 -11.89 -7.85
CA SER A 192 1.72 -12.82 -8.92
C SER A 192 0.23 -13.14 -8.86
N PRO A 193 -0.53 -13.06 -9.96
CA PRO A 193 -1.95 -13.42 -9.96
C PRO A 193 -2.23 -14.83 -9.46
N ASP A 194 -1.36 -15.78 -9.78
CA ASP A 194 -1.50 -17.18 -9.33
C ASP A 194 -1.30 -17.34 -7.82
N ALA A 195 -0.40 -16.55 -7.23
CA ALA A 195 -0.23 -16.52 -5.78
C ALA A 195 -1.50 -16.04 -5.06
N LEU A 196 -2.18 -15.02 -5.60
CA LEU A 196 -3.47 -14.55 -5.06
C LEU A 196 -4.56 -15.62 -5.12
N ARG A 197 -4.53 -16.51 -6.13
CA ARG A 197 -5.51 -17.60 -6.27
C ARG A 197 -5.23 -18.79 -5.35
N ASN A 198 -4.00 -18.90 -4.86
CA ASN A 198 -3.61 -20.00 -3.98
C ASN A 198 -4.16 -19.77 -2.57
N LYS A 199 -5.26 -20.47 -2.24
CA LYS A 199 -5.98 -20.33 -0.96
C LYS A 199 -5.17 -20.77 0.26
N GLU A 200 -4.08 -21.54 0.08
CA GLU A 200 -3.21 -21.96 1.17
C GLU A 200 -2.35 -20.82 1.71
N HIS A 201 -2.12 -19.78 0.91
CA HIS A 201 -1.37 -18.59 1.28
C HIS A 201 -2.27 -17.44 1.74
N SER A 202 -3.11 -17.67 2.74
CA SER A 202 -3.90 -16.59 3.36
C SER A 202 -3.03 -15.51 4.03
N THR A 203 -1.76 -15.82 4.30
CA THR A 203 -0.74 -14.86 4.75
C THR A 203 0.52 -15.07 3.91
N PHE A 204 0.88 -14.08 3.09
CA PHE A 204 2.06 -14.13 2.22
C PHE A 204 3.41 -14.19 2.96
N PHE A 205 3.41 -14.03 4.30
CA PHE A 205 4.65 -14.06 5.11
C PHE A 205 5.32 -15.41 5.23
N ASN A 206 4.64 -16.48 4.85
CA ASN A 206 5.17 -17.85 4.84
C ASN A 206 5.53 -18.34 3.44
N SER A 207 5.43 -17.47 2.42
CA SER A 207 5.72 -17.78 1.03
C SER A 207 7.04 -17.16 0.56
N ASN A 208 7.40 -17.41 -0.70
CA ASN A 208 8.55 -16.75 -1.33
C ASN A 208 8.24 -15.27 -1.55
N CYS A 209 8.70 -14.42 -0.65
CA CYS A 209 8.51 -12.97 -0.68
C CYS A 209 9.83 -12.25 -0.94
N ASP A 210 9.72 -11.03 -1.48
CA ASP A 210 10.82 -10.09 -1.55
C ASP A 210 10.32 -8.68 -1.17
N ALA A 211 11.21 -7.72 -0.99
CA ALA A 211 10.83 -6.40 -0.54
C ALA A 211 11.57 -5.29 -1.28
N VAL A 212 10.94 -4.11 -1.33
CA VAL A 212 11.57 -2.85 -1.70
C VAL A 212 11.61 -1.93 -0.50
N VAL A 213 12.76 -1.29 -0.29
CA VAL A 213 12.96 -0.39 0.84
C VAL A 213 12.52 1.01 0.45
N MET A 214 11.54 1.54 1.16
CA MET A 214 11.07 2.91 1.05
C MET A 214 11.69 3.78 2.15
N LYS A 215 11.58 5.11 1.99
CA LYS A 215 11.94 6.06 3.04
C LYS A 215 11.08 5.82 4.28
N ASP A 216 11.72 5.79 5.45
CA ASP A 216 11.02 5.84 6.73
C ASP A 216 10.41 7.22 6.95
N THR A 217 9.08 7.31 6.91
CA THR A 217 8.31 8.54 7.12
C THR A 217 7.83 8.69 8.58
N GLY A 218 8.15 7.73 9.43
CA GLY A 218 7.82 7.74 10.86
C GLY A 218 6.42 7.21 11.20
N ILE A 219 5.45 7.36 10.30
CA ILE A 219 4.11 6.78 10.39
C ILE A 219 3.89 5.92 9.15
N LEU A 220 3.58 4.65 9.36
CA LEU A 220 3.52 3.65 8.28
C LEU A 220 2.21 3.74 7.50
N ASP A 221 1.10 3.89 8.23
CA ASP A 221 -0.24 4.11 7.68
C ASP A 221 -1.12 4.88 8.67
N ILE A 222 -2.33 5.24 8.25
CA ILE A 222 -3.28 6.00 9.08
C ILE A 222 -4.22 5.03 9.77
N ASP A 223 -4.06 4.79 11.08
CA ASP A 223 -4.92 3.94 11.89
C ASP A 223 -5.70 4.69 12.97
N SER A 224 -5.22 5.86 13.37
CA SER A 224 -5.84 6.73 14.37
C SER A 224 -5.95 8.17 13.89
N GLU A 225 -6.73 9.01 14.59
CA GLU A 225 -6.76 10.45 14.32
C GLU A 225 -5.40 11.09 14.59
N GLU A 226 -4.65 10.60 15.57
CA GLU A 226 -3.30 11.08 15.88
C GLU A 226 -2.35 10.78 14.70
N ASP A 227 -2.38 9.56 14.14
CA ASP A 227 -1.59 9.23 12.95
C ASP A 227 -1.95 10.14 11.77
N TYR A 228 -3.26 10.41 11.59
CA TYR A 228 -3.75 11.28 10.54
C TYR A 228 -3.21 12.71 10.67
N GLU A 229 -3.22 13.28 11.88
CA GLU A 229 -2.72 14.63 12.15
C GLU A 229 -1.20 14.70 12.01
N LEU A 230 -0.47 13.76 12.63
CA LEU A 230 1.00 13.70 12.57
C LEU A 230 1.51 13.46 11.14
N MET A 231 0.85 12.56 10.40
CA MET A 231 1.23 12.31 9.01
C MET A 231 1.08 13.54 8.13
N GLN A 232 0.08 14.41 8.37
CA GLN A 232 -0.05 15.69 7.65
C GLN A 232 1.10 16.65 7.96
N VAL A 233 1.60 16.69 9.19
CA VAL A 233 2.78 17.49 9.55
C VAL A 233 4.02 16.99 8.82
N ILE A 234 4.22 15.68 8.82
CA ILE A 234 5.33 15.04 8.10
C ILE A 234 5.21 15.29 6.59
N ALA A 235 4.01 15.15 6.05
CA ALA A 235 3.74 15.39 4.63
C ALA A 235 4.11 16.81 4.19
N LYS A 236 3.71 17.83 4.96
CA LYS A 236 4.09 19.23 4.68
C LYS A 236 5.60 19.39 4.59
N TYR A 237 6.33 18.86 5.55
CA TYR A 237 7.78 18.90 5.55
C TYR A 237 8.37 18.22 4.30
N LEU A 238 7.89 17.02 3.95
CA LEU A 238 8.37 16.27 2.78
C LEU A 238 8.07 16.99 1.46
N TYR A 239 6.87 17.57 1.31
CA TYR A 239 6.50 18.29 0.09
C TYR A 239 7.27 19.60 -0.10
N GLU A 240 7.72 20.22 0.97
CA GLU A 240 8.57 21.41 0.91
C GLU A 240 10.04 21.09 0.60
N ASN A 241 10.53 19.95 1.10
CA ASN A 241 11.96 19.64 1.11
C ASN A 241 12.37 18.51 0.13
N GLU A 242 11.43 17.70 -0.36
CA GLU A 242 11.72 16.54 -1.21
C GLU A 242 10.88 16.52 -2.47
N GLY A 243 11.52 16.78 -3.62
CA GLY A 243 10.83 16.92 -4.92
C GLY A 243 10.01 15.71 -5.32
N SER A 244 10.43 14.49 -4.98
CA SER A 244 9.73 13.25 -5.31
C SER A 244 8.37 13.11 -4.60
N PHE A 245 8.28 13.55 -3.33
CA PHE A 245 7.01 13.59 -2.61
C PHE A 245 6.14 14.77 -3.06
N LYS A 246 6.75 15.93 -3.28
CA LYS A 246 6.06 17.12 -3.79
C LYS A 246 5.34 16.85 -5.10
N GLU A 247 5.94 16.04 -5.96
CA GLU A 247 5.39 15.68 -7.25
C GLU A 247 4.07 14.93 -7.14
N THR A 248 3.98 13.90 -6.28
CA THR A 248 2.74 13.17 -6.01
C THR A 248 1.66 14.11 -5.50
N PHE A 249 2.00 15.00 -4.56
CA PHE A 249 1.06 16.02 -4.06
C PHE A 249 0.61 16.96 -5.17
N THR A 250 1.53 17.49 -5.98
CA THR A 250 1.21 18.42 -7.07
C THR A 250 0.27 17.77 -8.08
N LYS A 251 0.52 16.51 -8.47
CA LYS A 251 -0.36 15.76 -9.38
C LYS A 251 -1.74 15.57 -8.76
N ALA A 252 -1.83 15.10 -7.52
CA ALA A 252 -3.10 14.91 -6.83
C ALA A 252 -3.89 16.23 -6.68
N ASN A 253 -3.22 17.32 -6.32
CA ASN A 253 -3.83 18.63 -6.14
C ASN A 253 -4.30 19.28 -7.46
N SER A 254 -3.74 18.85 -8.60
CA SER A 254 -4.16 19.36 -9.92
C SER A 254 -5.56 18.92 -10.34
N TRP A 255 -6.18 18.00 -9.62
CA TRP A 255 -7.53 17.49 -9.90
C TRP A 255 -8.64 18.18 -9.10
N LYS A 256 -8.29 19.14 -8.26
CA LYS A 256 -9.28 20.02 -7.61
C LYS A 256 -9.95 20.92 -8.65
#